data_28f38bd184ab2558db53f21e50b14020
#
_entry.id   28f38bd184ab2558db53f21e50b14020
#
_cell.length_a   1.000
_cell.length_b   1.000
_cell.length_c   1.000
_cell.angle_alpha   90.00
_cell.angle_beta   90.00
_cell.angle_gamma   90.00
#
_symmetry.space_group_name_H-M   'P 1'
#
loop_
_entity.id
_entity.type
_entity.pdbx_description
1 polymer ?
#
loop_
_entity_poly.entity_id
_entity_poly.type
_entity_poly.pdbx_seq_one_letter_code
_entity_poly.pdbx_strand_id
1 'polypeptide(L)'
;MAEQQEQAAPDAMMTRIGQVVMLHHGGDREEARGRFLDLWGEIGEDGDPLHRCTLAHYLADTQDDPADELAWDLKALSAAEELTDGDVAERHRSLAARAFYPSLHLNLAADYVKLGRSEAARSHLRRARGAVGALGNDRYGDGVRAAIGRLELRLGGHGPSNGGPGEGPGTMEGPGPFGGSGGETLGPPRQRP
;
A
#
# COMPACT_ATOMS: atom_id res chain seq x y z
N MET A 1 -1.51 -32.55 -16.42
CA MET A 1 -1.30 -32.79 -14.96
C MET A 1 -0.22 -31.89 -14.39
N ALA A 2 0.91 -31.64 -15.08
CA ALA A 2 1.98 -30.74 -14.61
C ALA A 2 1.58 -29.25 -14.63
N GLU A 3 0.86 -28.81 -15.66
CA GLU A 3 0.41 -27.39 -15.79
C GLU A 3 -0.55 -26.94 -14.70
N GLN A 4 -1.41 -27.83 -14.16
CA GLN A 4 -2.30 -27.52 -13.05
C GLN A 4 -1.58 -27.40 -11.70
N GLN A 5 -0.43 -28.07 -11.53
CA GLN A 5 0.39 -27.96 -10.30
C GLN A 5 1.22 -26.67 -10.28
N GLU A 6 1.63 -26.16 -11.44
CA GLU A 6 2.41 -24.93 -11.54
C GLU A 6 1.55 -23.68 -11.28
N GLN A 7 0.28 -23.70 -11.65
CA GLN A 7 -0.68 -22.63 -11.33
C GLN A 7 -1.17 -22.66 -9.87
N ALA A 8 -1.14 -23.79 -9.20
CA ALA A 8 -1.56 -23.90 -7.80
C ALA A 8 -0.55 -23.30 -6.80
N ALA A 9 0.73 -23.26 -7.15
CA ALA A 9 1.78 -22.75 -6.24
C ALA A 9 1.71 -21.21 -6.02
N PRO A 10 1.51 -20.36 -7.05
CA PRO A 10 1.26 -18.93 -6.86
C PRO A 10 0.01 -18.65 -6.01
N ASP A 11 -1.06 -19.39 -6.24
CA ASP A 11 -2.31 -19.27 -5.48
C ASP A 11 -2.12 -19.68 -4.02
N ALA A 12 -1.32 -20.69 -3.74
CA ALA A 12 -1.01 -21.12 -2.39
C ALA A 12 -0.24 -20.05 -1.59
N MET A 13 0.73 -19.37 -2.20
CA MET A 13 1.46 -18.29 -1.56
C MET A 13 0.54 -17.09 -1.30
N MET A 14 -0.27 -16.68 -2.27
CA MET A 14 -1.23 -15.60 -2.09
C MET A 14 -2.26 -15.94 -0.99
N THR A 15 -2.67 -17.21 -0.88
CA THR A 15 -3.55 -17.68 0.20
C THR A 15 -2.88 -17.51 1.58
N ARG A 16 -1.60 -17.87 1.72
CA ARG A 16 -0.83 -17.68 2.96
C ARG A 16 -0.69 -16.20 3.31
N ILE A 17 -0.38 -15.36 2.33
CA ILE A 17 -0.34 -13.90 2.52
C ILE A 17 -1.70 -13.41 3.03
N GLY A 18 -2.80 -13.82 2.41
CA GLY A 18 -4.15 -13.46 2.81
C GLY A 18 -4.49 -13.88 4.25
N GLN A 19 -4.01 -15.03 4.71
CA GLN A 19 -4.19 -15.48 6.11
C GLN A 19 -3.47 -14.54 7.10
N VAL A 20 -2.25 -14.10 6.78
CA VAL A 20 -1.51 -13.16 7.63
C VAL A 20 -2.16 -11.78 7.61
N VAL A 21 -2.69 -11.35 6.47
CA VAL A 21 -3.49 -10.11 6.36
C VAL A 21 -4.71 -10.17 7.29
N MET A 22 -5.42 -11.28 7.36
CA MET A 22 -6.54 -11.46 8.30
C MET A 22 -6.09 -11.36 9.76
N LEU A 23 -4.92 -11.88 10.10
CA LEU A 23 -4.33 -11.77 11.43
C LEU A 23 -4.02 -10.31 11.76
N HIS A 24 -3.38 -9.58 10.83
CA HIS A 24 -3.11 -8.16 10.97
C HIS A 24 -4.39 -7.35 11.22
N HIS A 25 -5.45 -7.61 10.46
CA HIS A 25 -6.76 -6.98 10.64
C HIS A 25 -7.44 -7.37 11.96
N GLY A 26 -7.10 -8.53 12.52
CA GLY A 26 -7.54 -8.98 13.83
C GLY A 26 -6.89 -8.24 15.01
N GLY A 27 -5.87 -7.39 14.73
CA GLY A 27 -5.16 -6.60 15.72
C GLY A 27 -3.83 -7.19 16.17
N ASP A 28 -3.47 -8.39 15.72
CA ASP A 28 -2.21 -9.06 16.06
C ASP A 28 -1.06 -8.57 15.16
N ARG A 29 -0.77 -7.26 15.23
CA ARG A 29 0.18 -6.57 14.34
C ARG A 29 1.61 -7.13 14.43
N GLU A 30 2.09 -7.43 15.64
CA GLU A 30 3.45 -7.96 15.85
C GLU A 30 3.61 -9.37 15.29
N GLU A 31 2.65 -10.25 15.56
CA GLU A 31 2.63 -11.60 15.01
C GLU A 31 2.50 -11.58 13.49
N ALA A 32 1.66 -10.69 12.95
CA ALA A 32 1.52 -10.50 11.51
C ALA A 32 2.84 -10.05 10.88
N ARG A 33 3.55 -9.10 11.50
CA ARG A 33 4.87 -8.63 11.06
C ARG A 33 5.87 -9.79 10.96
N GLY A 34 5.96 -10.61 12.00
CA GLY A 34 6.85 -11.78 12.02
C GLY A 34 6.53 -12.73 10.87
N ARG A 35 5.27 -13.09 10.69
CA ARG A 35 4.84 -14.00 9.61
C ARG A 35 5.01 -13.42 8.21
N PHE A 36 4.80 -12.12 8.02
CA PHE A 36 5.08 -11.46 6.75
C PHE A 36 6.57 -11.48 6.42
N LEU A 37 7.46 -11.27 7.41
CA LEU A 37 8.91 -11.37 7.21
C LEU A 37 9.35 -12.79 6.87
N ASP A 38 8.76 -13.81 7.49
CA ASP A 38 9.01 -15.21 7.14
C ASP A 38 8.64 -15.49 5.68
N LEU A 39 7.44 -15.04 5.25
CA LEU A 39 6.99 -15.18 3.87
C LEU A 39 7.88 -14.40 2.90
N TRP A 40 8.34 -13.22 3.28
CA TRP A 40 9.30 -12.44 2.48
C TRP A 40 10.62 -13.18 2.29
N GLY A 41 11.13 -13.81 3.36
CA GLY A 41 12.32 -14.65 3.31
C GLY A 41 12.18 -15.89 2.39
N GLU A 42 10.98 -16.49 2.37
CA GLU A 42 10.68 -17.62 1.49
C GLU A 42 10.61 -17.23 0.01
N ILE A 43 10.00 -16.08 -0.30
CA ILE A 43 9.84 -15.59 -1.68
C ILE A 43 11.17 -15.06 -2.23
N GLY A 44 11.96 -14.40 -1.40
CA GLY A 44 13.20 -13.76 -1.81
C GLY A 44 12.99 -12.50 -2.66
N GLU A 45 14.09 -11.81 -2.96
CA GLU A 45 14.05 -10.56 -3.74
C GLU A 45 13.76 -10.80 -5.24
N ASP A 46 14.03 -12.01 -5.74
CA ASP A 46 13.78 -12.42 -7.13
C ASP A 46 12.44 -13.18 -7.30
N GLY A 47 11.62 -13.25 -6.26
CA GLY A 47 10.34 -13.95 -6.29
C GLY A 47 9.27 -13.23 -7.13
N ASP A 48 8.10 -13.87 -7.25
CA ASP A 48 6.98 -13.31 -8.03
C ASP A 48 6.66 -11.86 -7.63
N PRO A 49 6.70 -10.91 -8.56
CA PRO A 49 6.52 -9.49 -8.25
C PRO A 49 5.16 -9.15 -7.60
N LEU A 50 4.09 -9.91 -7.90
CA LEU A 50 2.78 -9.69 -7.29
C LEU A 50 2.79 -10.06 -5.79
N HIS A 51 3.45 -11.19 -5.45
CA HIS A 51 3.63 -11.58 -4.06
C HIS A 51 4.49 -10.57 -3.31
N ARG A 52 5.60 -10.14 -3.91
CA ARG A 52 6.51 -9.13 -3.34
C ARG A 52 5.80 -7.80 -3.12
N CYS A 53 5.06 -7.32 -4.11
CA CYS A 53 4.27 -6.09 -4.00
C CYS A 53 3.26 -6.18 -2.85
N THR A 54 2.49 -7.27 -2.78
CA THR A 54 1.47 -7.47 -1.76
C THR A 54 2.09 -7.55 -0.37
N LEU A 55 3.14 -8.36 -0.20
CA LEU A 55 3.84 -8.50 1.09
C LEU A 55 4.47 -7.19 1.56
N ALA A 56 5.18 -6.49 0.69
CA ALA A 56 5.85 -5.25 1.05
C ALA A 56 4.84 -4.17 1.47
N HIS A 57 3.71 -4.08 0.76
CA HIS A 57 2.62 -3.18 1.13
C HIS A 57 2.08 -3.44 2.55
N TYR A 58 1.79 -4.71 2.90
CA TYR A 58 1.33 -5.04 4.25
C TYR A 58 2.44 -4.96 5.31
N LEU A 59 3.70 -5.22 4.94
CA LEU A 59 4.84 -5.02 5.83
C LEU A 59 5.00 -3.54 6.20
N ALA A 60 4.78 -2.61 5.26
CA ALA A 60 4.77 -1.18 5.53
C ALA A 60 3.76 -0.84 6.64
N ASP A 61 2.52 -1.36 6.56
CA ASP A 61 1.46 -1.12 7.55
C ASP A 61 1.81 -1.66 8.96
N THR A 62 2.80 -2.57 9.07
CA THR A 62 3.23 -3.11 10.36
C THR A 62 4.39 -2.34 10.99
N GLN A 63 4.99 -1.38 10.31
CA GLN A 63 6.13 -0.63 10.84
C GLN A 63 5.71 0.44 11.83
N ASP A 64 6.57 0.72 12.81
CA ASP A 64 6.38 1.77 13.80
C ASP A 64 7.13 3.04 13.42
N ASP A 65 8.28 2.88 12.74
CA ASP A 65 9.10 3.98 12.23
C ASP A 65 8.64 4.40 10.83
N PRO A 66 8.32 5.67 10.60
CA PRO A 66 7.91 6.16 9.27
C PRO A 66 8.97 5.98 8.17
N ALA A 67 10.26 5.88 8.52
CA ALA A 67 11.30 5.61 7.53
C ALA A 67 11.33 4.14 7.11
N ASP A 68 11.05 3.22 8.04
CA ASP A 68 10.91 1.79 7.72
C ASP A 68 9.64 1.54 6.92
N GLU A 69 8.51 2.20 7.29
CA GLU A 69 7.26 2.16 6.53
C GLU A 69 7.51 2.59 5.08
N LEU A 70 8.12 3.77 4.88
CA LEU A 70 8.50 4.28 3.55
C LEU A 70 9.38 3.29 2.79
N ALA A 71 10.35 2.64 3.46
CA ALA A 71 11.24 1.70 2.80
C ALA A 71 10.49 0.48 2.25
N TRP A 72 9.50 -0.03 2.97
CA TRP A 72 8.65 -1.12 2.51
C TRP A 72 7.70 -0.71 1.41
N ASP A 73 7.07 0.47 1.49
CA ASP A 73 6.20 0.98 0.41
C ASP A 73 6.98 1.28 -0.88
N LEU A 74 8.24 1.68 -0.80
CA LEU A 74 9.12 1.78 -1.97
C LEU A 74 9.42 0.41 -2.60
N LYS A 75 9.61 -0.64 -1.80
CA LYS A 75 9.76 -2.02 -2.30
C LYS A 75 8.47 -2.50 -2.97
N ALA A 76 7.31 -2.17 -2.40
CA ALA A 76 6.02 -2.50 -3.00
C ALA A 76 5.84 -1.83 -4.36
N LEU A 77 6.19 -0.54 -4.47
CA LEU A 77 6.12 0.19 -5.73
C LEU A 77 7.07 -0.40 -6.77
N SER A 78 8.33 -0.70 -6.41
CA SER A 78 9.30 -1.32 -7.32
C SER A 78 8.80 -2.66 -7.87
N ALA A 79 8.26 -3.53 -7.00
CA ALA A 79 7.68 -4.79 -7.43
C ALA A 79 6.45 -4.61 -8.34
N ALA A 80 5.63 -3.58 -8.10
CA ALA A 80 4.50 -3.25 -8.97
C ALA A 80 4.95 -2.76 -10.36
N GLU A 81 6.05 -2.02 -10.44
CA GLU A 81 6.64 -1.57 -11.71
C GLU A 81 7.12 -2.74 -12.56
N GLU A 82 7.74 -3.76 -11.94
CA GLU A 82 8.15 -4.99 -12.63
C GLU A 82 6.96 -5.72 -13.30
N LEU A 83 5.75 -5.65 -12.70
CA LEU A 83 4.54 -6.26 -13.27
C LEU A 83 4.03 -5.56 -14.53
N THR A 84 4.42 -4.30 -14.76
CA THR A 84 3.93 -3.54 -15.92
C THR A 84 4.80 -3.68 -17.15
N ASP A 85 6.04 -4.12 -17.00
CA ASP A 85 7.02 -4.26 -18.10
C ASP A 85 6.95 -5.63 -18.82
N GLY A 86 6.04 -6.52 -18.42
CA GLY A 86 5.94 -7.91 -18.89
C GLY A 86 5.06 -8.13 -20.12
N ASP A 87 5.18 -9.36 -20.71
CA ASP A 87 4.61 -9.80 -21.98
C ASP A 87 3.08 -10.07 -21.89
N VAL A 88 2.43 -10.42 -23.02
CA VAL A 88 0.97 -10.49 -23.24
C VAL A 88 0.20 -11.41 -22.27
N ALA A 89 0.84 -12.49 -21.76
CA ALA A 89 0.25 -13.37 -20.73
C ALA A 89 0.13 -12.67 -19.36
N GLU A 90 0.90 -11.61 -19.14
CA GLU A 90 0.92 -10.79 -17.93
C GLU A 90 -0.11 -9.65 -17.94
N ARG A 91 -0.87 -9.46 -19.02
CA ARG A 91 -1.87 -8.38 -19.10
C ARG A 91 -2.91 -8.42 -17.98
N HIS A 92 -3.30 -9.60 -17.52
CA HIS A 92 -4.22 -9.72 -16.38
C HIS A 92 -3.52 -9.36 -15.05
N ARG A 93 -2.24 -9.75 -14.88
CA ARG A 93 -1.41 -9.37 -13.75
C ARG A 93 -1.11 -7.87 -13.78
N SER A 94 -0.82 -7.32 -14.96
CA SER A 94 -0.64 -5.89 -15.19
C SER A 94 -1.88 -5.06 -14.86
N LEU A 95 -3.09 -5.56 -15.11
CA LEU A 95 -4.32 -4.89 -14.69
C LEU A 95 -4.50 -4.89 -13.17
N ALA A 96 -4.19 -6.02 -12.51
CA ALA A 96 -4.16 -6.08 -11.05
C ALA A 96 -3.13 -5.10 -10.48
N ALA A 97 -1.91 -5.09 -11.02
CA ALA A 97 -0.87 -4.14 -10.62
C ALA A 97 -1.31 -2.69 -10.78
N ARG A 98 -1.93 -2.34 -11.91
CA ARG A 98 -2.44 -0.98 -12.15
C ARG A 98 -3.48 -0.52 -11.13
N ALA A 99 -4.28 -1.44 -10.59
CA ALA A 99 -5.22 -1.14 -9.52
C ALA A 99 -4.54 -0.82 -8.18
N PHE A 100 -3.28 -1.27 -7.99
CA PHE A 100 -2.49 -0.94 -6.80
C PHE A 100 -1.83 0.44 -6.87
N TYR A 101 -1.48 0.95 -8.07
CA TYR A 101 -0.73 2.20 -8.19
C TYR A 101 -1.34 3.39 -7.43
N PRO A 102 -2.66 3.63 -7.47
CA PRO A 102 -3.24 4.74 -6.71
C PRO A 102 -3.01 4.61 -5.20
N SER A 103 -3.15 3.40 -4.63
CA SER A 103 -2.94 3.17 -3.20
C SER A 103 -1.46 3.21 -2.83
N LEU A 104 -0.56 2.61 -3.62
CA LEU A 104 0.87 2.67 -3.38
C LEU A 104 1.39 4.12 -3.37
N HIS A 105 0.99 4.91 -4.36
CA HIS A 105 1.38 6.31 -4.38
C HIS A 105 0.71 7.15 -3.30
N LEU A 106 -0.49 6.79 -2.85
CA LEU A 106 -1.15 7.42 -1.72
C LEU A 106 -0.39 7.15 -0.41
N ASN A 107 0.01 5.90 -0.18
CA ASN A 107 0.80 5.50 0.99
C ASN A 107 2.13 6.24 1.03
N LEU A 108 2.90 6.20 -0.07
CA LEU A 108 4.14 6.95 -0.20
C LEU A 108 3.95 8.46 0.07
N ALA A 109 2.84 9.04 -0.40
CA ALA A 109 2.53 10.43 -0.11
C ALA A 109 2.30 10.65 1.40
N ALA A 110 1.60 9.73 2.07
CA ALA A 110 1.36 9.79 3.51
C ALA A 110 2.66 9.65 4.32
N ASP A 111 3.55 8.72 3.93
CA ASP A 111 4.85 8.51 4.58
C ASP A 111 5.74 9.73 4.44
N TYR A 112 5.81 10.32 3.24
CA TYR A 112 6.54 11.56 3.04
C TYR A 112 5.97 12.74 3.85
N VAL A 113 4.66 12.76 4.13
CA VAL A 113 4.06 13.73 5.07
C VAL A 113 4.55 13.48 6.49
N LYS A 114 4.54 12.23 6.96
CA LYS A 114 5.06 11.86 8.29
C LYS A 114 6.52 12.28 8.46
N LEU A 115 7.31 12.15 7.41
CA LEU A 115 8.72 12.53 7.37
C LEU A 115 8.97 14.03 7.09
N GLY A 116 7.93 14.87 6.99
CA GLY A 116 8.04 16.30 6.71
C GLY A 116 8.51 16.64 5.29
N ARG A 117 8.51 15.68 4.36
CA ARG A 117 8.97 15.84 2.98
C ARG A 117 7.83 16.24 2.05
N SER A 118 7.27 17.42 2.22
CA SER A 118 6.03 17.88 1.57
C SER A 118 6.08 17.85 0.05
N GLU A 119 7.22 18.16 -0.59
CA GLU A 119 7.33 18.15 -2.07
C GLU A 119 7.26 16.72 -2.63
N ALA A 120 7.93 15.77 -1.99
CA ALA A 120 7.84 14.35 -2.36
C ALA A 120 6.39 13.85 -2.17
N ALA A 121 5.77 14.20 -1.03
CA ALA A 121 4.38 13.87 -0.76
C ALA A 121 3.45 14.39 -1.86
N ARG A 122 3.56 15.66 -2.25
CA ARG A 122 2.76 16.24 -3.36
C ARG A 122 3.03 15.54 -4.70
N SER A 123 4.26 15.15 -4.96
CA SER A 123 4.61 14.41 -6.19
C SER A 123 3.90 13.07 -6.26
N HIS A 124 3.98 12.27 -5.18
CA HIS A 124 3.30 10.98 -5.12
C HIS A 124 1.78 11.14 -5.13
N LEU A 125 1.23 12.14 -4.44
CA LEU A 125 -0.21 12.40 -4.44
C LEU A 125 -0.73 12.75 -5.85
N ARG A 126 0.01 13.52 -6.65
CA ARG A 126 -0.34 13.77 -8.07
C ARG A 126 -0.36 12.47 -8.88
N ARG A 127 0.59 11.56 -8.65
CA ARG A 127 0.63 10.26 -9.33
C ARG A 127 -0.56 9.39 -8.91
N ALA A 128 -0.86 9.33 -7.62
CA ALA A 128 -2.06 8.65 -7.10
C ALA A 128 -3.32 9.16 -7.80
N ARG A 129 -3.48 10.49 -7.87
CA ARG A 129 -4.61 11.14 -8.55
C ARG A 129 -4.68 10.80 -10.03
N GLY A 130 -3.54 10.81 -10.73
CA GLY A 130 -3.47 10.45 -12.15
C GLY A 130 -3.86 9.00 -12.43
N ALA A 131 -3.68 8.11 -11.46
CA ALA A 131 -3.93 6.69 -11.59
C ALA A 131 -5.35 6.24 -11.12
N VAL A 132 -6.18 7.13 -10.57
CA VAL A 132 -7.52 6.77 -10.01
C VAL A 132 -8.44 6.11 -11.02
N GLY A 133 -8.23 6.31 -12.32
CA GLY A 133 -8.99 5.64 -13.38
C GLY A 133 -8.80 4.13 -13.43
N ALA A 134 -7.75 3.60 -12.81
CA ALA A 134 -7.51 2.16 -12.68
C ALA A 134 -8.30 1.51 -11.52
N LEU A 135 -8.89 2.31 -10.62
CA LEU A 135 -9.69 1.82 -9.51
C LEU A 135 -11.09 1.40 -9.97
N GLY A 136 -11.55 0.25 -9.45
CA GLY A 136 -12.93 -0.19 -9.61
C GLY A 136 -13.93 0.78 -8.96
N ASN A 137 -15.20 0.63 -9.35
CA ASN A 137 -16.33 1.29 -8.69
C ASN A 137 -16.84 0.38 -7.57
N ASP A 138 -16.01 0.18 -6.57
CA ASP A 138 -16.27 -0.64 -5.40
C ASP A 138 -15.82 0.10 -4.13
N ARG A 139 -16.09 -0.50 -2.98
CA ARG A 139 -15.76 0.06 -1.68
C ARG A 139 -14.28 0.39 -1.52
N TYR A 140 -13.39 -0.43 -2.10
CA TYR A 140 -11.95 -0.19 -2.09
C TYR A 140 -11.60 1.07 -2.88
N GLY A 141 -12.05 1.15 -4.14
CA GLY A 141 -11.78 2.30 -4.99
C GLY A 141 -12.33 3.61 -4.41
N ASP A 142 -13.53 3.57 -3.81
CA ASP A 142 -14.13 4.73 -3.15
C ASP A 142 -13.31 5.16 -1.92
N GLY A 143 -12.81 4.20 -1.15
CA GLY A 143 -11.94 4.47 -0.01
C GLY A 143 -10.64 5.17 -0.41
N VAL A 144 -9.96 4.66 -1.45
CA VAL A 144 -8.72 5.26 -1.97
C VAL A 144 -8.97 6.66 -2.51
N ARG A 145 -10.05 6.89 -3.31
CA ARG A 145 -10.41 8.23 -3.81
C ARG A 145 -10.64 9.22 -2.68
N ALA A 146 -11.38 8.79 -1.65
CA ALA A 146 -11.64 9.62 -0.47
C ALA A 146 -10.37 9.95 0.32
N ALA A 147 -9.44 8.98 0.46
CA ALA A 147 -8.17 9.18 1.14
C ALA A 147 -7.25 10.15 0.38
N ILE A 148 -7.19 10.05 -0.96
CA ILE A 148 -6.48 11.02 -1.81
C ILE A 148 -7.03 12.43 -1.55
N GLY A 149 -8.35 12.62 -1.59
CA GLY A 149 -8.98 13.94 -1.35
C GLY A 149 -8.66 14.49 0.05
N ARG A 150 -8.66 13.66 1.08
CA ARG A 150 -8.28 14.09 2.44
C ARG A 150 -6.81 14.55 2.51
N LEU A 151 -5.90 13.83 1.87
CA LEU A 151 -4.48 14.17 1.89
C LEU A 151 -4.20 15.44 1.06
N GLU A 152 -4.93 15.64 -0.05
CA GLU A 152 -4.88 16.89 -0.84
C GLU A 152 -5.27 18.10 0.02
N LEU A 153 -6.34 18.00 0.79
CA LEU A 153 -6.79 19.08 1.69
C LEU A 153 -5.73 19.39 2.76
N ARG A 154 -5.13 18.36 3.36
CA ARG A 154 -4.06 18.53 4.35
C ARG A 154 -2.83 19.25 3.76
N LEU A 155 -2.39 18.86 2.57
CA LEU A 155 -1.22 19.45 1.91
C LEU A 155 -1.52 20.81 1.27
N GLY A 156 -2.77 21.09 0.90
CA GLY A 156 -3.22 22.38 0.36
C GLY A 156 -3.43 23.43 1.47
N GLY A 157 -3.83 23.01 2.67
CA GLY A 157 -4.00 23.89 3.82
C GLY A 157 -2.68 24.39 4.46
N HIS A 158 -1.55 23.81 4.10
CA HIS A 158 -0.21 24.26 4.45
C HIS A 158 0.40 25.04 3.29
N GLY A 159 -0.21 26.18 2.91
CA GLY A 159 0.47 27.22 2.15
C GLY A 159 1.69 27.72 2.94
N PRO A 160 2.70 28.37 2.30
CA PRO A 160 3.91 28.80 3.00
C PRO A 160 3.53 29.71 4.16
N SER A 161 3.55 29.16 5.38
CA SER A 161 3.41 29.95 6.59
C SER A 161 4.69 30.76 6.75
N ASN A 162 4.58 32.05 6.44
CA ASN A 162 5.54 33.06 6.86
C ASN A 162 5.71 32.94 8.37
N GLY A 163 6.94 32.73 8.84
CA GLY A 163 7.27 32.42 10.21
C GLY A 163 6.74 33.41 11.23
N GLY A 164 6.08 32.90 12.25
CA GLY A 164 5.87 33.51 13.55
C GLY A 164 6.19 32.47 14.63
N PRO A 165 6.94 32.80 15.68
CA PRO A 165 7.29 31.84 16.72
C PRO A 165 6.16 31.68 17.73
N GLY A 166 5.78 30.48 18.03
CA GLY A 166 5.04 30.16 19.25
C GLY A 166 3.71 29.45 19.04
N GLU A 167 3.75 28.15 19.23
CA GLU A 167 2.89 27.39 20.15
C GLU A 167 3.12 25.91 19.87
N GLY A 168 3.49 25.16 20.91
CA GLY A 168 3.84 23.76 20.85
C GLY A 168 2.67 22.88 20.37
N PRO A 169 2.98 21.75 19.73
CA PRO A 169 1.95 20.84 19.22
C PRO A 169 1.29 20.11 20.39
N GLY A 170 0.03 20.42 20.62
CA GLY A 170 -0.85 19.55 21.37
C GLY A 170 -0.92 18.21 20.61
N THR A 171 -0.61 17.14 21.32
CA THR A 171 -0.80 15.76 20.85
C THR A 171 -2.27 15.57 20.46
N MET A 172 -2.57 15.61 19.19
CA MET A 172 -3.80 15.05 18.65
C MET A 172 -3.45 13.69 18.04
N GLU A 173 -3.78 12.64 18.78
CA GLU A 173 -4.02 11.32 18.21
C GLU A 173 -5.16 11.47 17.18
N GLY A 174 -4.78 11.65 15.93
CA GLY A 174 -5.69 11.50 14.79
C GLY A 174 -5.57 10.08 14.27
N PRO A 175 -6.69 9.41 13.91
CA PRO A 175 -6.63 8.10 13.30
C PRO A 175 -5.78 8.19 12.02
N GLY A 176 -4.86 7.22 11.85
CA GLY A 176 -4.10 7.06 10.61
C GLY A 176 -5.02 7.05 9.38
N PRO A 177 -4.51 7.26 8.18
CA PRO A 177 -5.32 7.42 6.97
C PRO A 177 -6.31 6.26 6.71
N PHE A 178 -6.18 5.18 7.47
CA PHE A 178 -7.05 3.99 7.42
C PHE A 178 -7.68 3.64 8.77
N GLY A 179 -7.49 4.46 9.82
CA GLY A 179 -8.09 4.29 11.13
C GLY A 179 -9.43 5.02 11.22
N GLY A 180 -10.46 4.51 10.56
CA GLY A 180 -11.84 4.78 10.87
C GLY A 180 -12.35 3.64 11.73
N SER A 181 -13.03 3.93 12.82
CA SER A 181 -13.76 3.01 13.68
C SER A 181 -14.55 1.99 12.85
N GLY A 182 -14.10 0.73 12.83
CA GLY A 182 -14.73 -0.35 12.08
C GLY A 182 -13.80 -0.95 11.02
N GLY A 183 -12.84 -1.69 11.46
CA GLY A 183 -12.00 -2.71 10.91
C GLY A 183 -12.17 -3.14 9.45
N GLU A 184 -11.71 -2.37 8.46
CA GLU A 184 -11.43 -2.91 7.15
C GLU A 184 -10.28 -2.11 6.54
N THR A 185 -9.08 -2.67 6.61
CA THR A 185 -7.95 -2.21 5.80
C THR A 185 -8.28 -2.46 4.33
N LEU A 186 -7.93 -1.48 3.50
CA LEU A 186 -8.11 -1.55 2.06
C LEU A 186 -7.03 -2.48 1.47
N GLY A 187 -7.31 -3.79 1.48
CA GLY A 187 -6.52 -4.77 0.76
C GLY A 187 -6.77 -4.72 -0.76
N PRO A 188 -5.93 -5.38 -1.56
CA PRO A 188 -6.10 -5.42 -3.01
C PRO A 188 -7.48 -5.97 -3.40
N PRO A 189 -8.04 -5.52 -4.53
CA PRO A 189 -9.36 -5.97 -5.00
C PRO A 189 -9.35 -7.49 -5.21
N ARG A 190 -10.31 -8.18 -4.59
CA ARG A 190 -10.50 -9.61 -4.82
C ARG A 190 -10.94 -9.83 -6.27
N GLN A 191 -10.19 -10.63 -7.00
CA GLN A 191 -10.64 -11.13 -8.29
C GLN A 191 -11.89 -12.00 -8.04
N ARG A 192 -12.98 -11.70 -8.70
CA ARG A 192 -14.14 -12.61 -8.77
C ARG A 192 -13.81 -13.73 -9.75
N PRO A 193 -14.32 -14.94 -9.50
CA PRO A 193 -14.19 -16.07 -10.41
C PRO A 193 -14.83 -15.79 -11.78
#